data_493997195f6d1019a4cf2257aad70bc0
#
_entry.id   493997195f6d1019a4cf2257aad70bc0
#
_cell.length_a   1.000
_cell.length_b   1.000
_cell.length_c   1.000
_cell.angle_alpha   90.00
_cell.angle_beta   90.00
_cell.angle_gamma   90.00
#
_symmetry.space_group_name_H-M   'P 1'
#
loop_
_entity.id
_entity.type
_entity.pdbx_description
1 polymer ?
#
loop_
_entity_poly.entity_id
_entity_poly.type
_entity_poly.pdbx_seq_one_letter_code
_entity_poly.pdbx_strand_id
1 'polypeptide(L)'
;MPLRLVKRILKRMKKYQIIYADPAWEYSTKECLAKNSILNGELNKHYTTLTMEQLKALNIESIADENCLLFIWVVSPMLVEGIEVLKAWGFKYATIAFVWHKQKA
;
A
#
# COMPACT_ATOMS: atom_id res chain seq x y z
N MET A 1 -11.96 -22.06 -16.64
CA MET A 1 -10.57 -22.54 -16.46
C MET A 1 -10.56 -23.74 -15.49
N PRO A 2 -9.94 -24.86 -15.84
CA PRO A 2 -9.91 -26.00 -14.92
C PRO A 2 -9.16 -25.67 -13.63
N LEU A 3 -9.70 -26.13 -12.51
CA LEU A 3 -9.11 -25.92 -11.19
C LEU A 3 -7.66 -26.41 -11.09
N ARG A 4 -7.35 -27.51 -11.79
CA ARG A 4 -6.00 -28.05 -11.90
C ARG A 4 -4.99 -27.07 -12.46
N LEU A 5 -5.38 -26.34 -13.51
CA LEU A 5 -4.52 -25.37 -14.16
C LEU A 5 -4.30 -24.15 -13.25
N VAL A 6 -5.35 -23.69 -12.58
CA VAL A 6 -5.26 -22.59 -11.62
C VAL A 6 -4.31 -22.97 -10.48
N LYS A 7 -4.41 -24.16 -9.91
CA LYS A 7 -3.51 -24.66 -8.87
C LYS A 7 -2.07 -24.75 -9.34
N ARG A 8 -1.82 -25.17 -10.59
CA ARG A 8 -0.47 -25.20 -11.18
C ARG A 8 0.11 -23.81 -11.34
N ILE A 9 -0.68 -22.85 -11.82
CA ILE A 9 -0.26 -21.47 -11.97
C ILE A 9 0.10 -20.88 -10.61
N LEU A 10 -0.74 -21.07 -9.60
CA LEU A 10 -0.49 -20.59 -8.23
C LEU A 10 0.76 -21.21 -7.62
N LYS A 11 1.03 -22.48 -7.85
CA LYS A 11 2.26 -23.14 -7.38
C LYS A 11 3.52 -22.63 -8.04
N ARG A 12 3.42 -22.16 -9.30
CA ARG A 12 4.56 -21.61 -10.04
C ARG A 12 4.83 -20.15 -9.71
N MET A 13 3.86 -19.44 -9.13
CA MET A 13 4.04 -18.06 -8.73
C MET A 13 5.01 -17.99 -7.55
N LYS A 14 6.01 -17.13 -7.69
CA LYS A 14 6.97 -16.90 -6.62
C LYS A 14 6.28 -16.20 -5.46
N LYS A 15 6.48 -16.70 -4.26
CA LYS A 15 5.97 -16.11 -3.03
C LYS A 15 7.11 -15.55 -2.20
N TYR A 16 6.82 -14.49 -1.48
CA TYR A 16 7.82 -13.76 -0.71
C TYR A 16 7.49 -13.81 0.79
N GLN A 17 8.52 -13.97 1.60
CA GLN A 17 8.42 -13.92 3.05
C GLN A 17 8.50 -12.51 3.61
N ILE A 18 9.04 -11.58 2.83
CA ILE A 18 9.12 -10.17 3.18
C ILE A 18 8.64 -9.36 2.00
N ILE A 19 7.68 -8.49 2.24
CA ILE A 19 7.17 -7.55 1.24
C ILE A 19 7.37 -6.13 1.80
N TYR A 20 7.97 -5.29 0.98
CA TYR A 20 8.20 -3.90 1.29
C TYR A 20 7.41 -3.06 0.29
N ALA A 21 6.43 -2.31 0.75
CA ALA A 21 5.52 -1.58 -0.09
C ALA A 21 5.57 -0.07 0.17
N ASP A 22 5.66 0.68 -0.91
CA ASP A 22 5.55 2.13 -0.88
C ASP A 22 4.45 2.56 -1.86
N PRO A 23 3.17 2.46 -1.42
CA PRO A 23 2.06 2.77 -2.32
C PRO A 23 2.02 4.25 -2.69
N ALA A 24 1.55 4.51 -3.90
CA ALA A 24 1.32 5.87 -4.38
C ALA A 24 0.00 6.39 -3.79
N TRP A 25 0.05 6.80 -2.52
CA TRP A 25 -1.12 7.27 -1.80
C TRP A 25 -1.71 8.53 -2.43
N GLU A 26 -3.04 8.58 -2.49
CA GLU A 26 -3.75 9.80 -2.87
C GLU A 26 -4.05 10.59 -1.60
N TYR A 27 -3.53 11.82 -1.53
CA TYR A 27 -3.78 12.72 -0.41
C TYR A 27 -5.15 13.35 -0.56
N SER A 28 -6.08 13.00 0.33
CA SER A 28 -7.46 13.51 0.30
C SER A 28 -7.83 14.36 1.49
N THR A 29 -6.88 14.76 2.34
CA THR A 29 -7.19 15.59 3.50
C THR A 29 -7.54 17.01 3.06
N LYS A 30 -8.59 17.57 3.67
CA LYS A 30 -9.03 18.95 3.39
C LYS A 30 -7.91 19.96 3.58
N GLU A 31 -7.01 19.74 4.52
CA GLU A 31 -5.87 20.61 4.78
C GLU A 31 -4.88 20.61 3.62
N CYS A 32 -4.59 19.46 3.05
CA CYS A 32 -3.73 19.36 1.88
C CYS A 32 -4.37 20.02 0.65
N LEU A 33 -5.67 19.86 0.48
CA LEU A 33 -6.41 20.47 -0.62
C LEU A 33 -6.52 21.99 -0.47
N ALA A 34 -6.73 22.51 0.74
CA ALA A 34 -6.90 23.94 0.98
C ALA A 34 -5.58 24.72 0.90
N LYS A 35 -4.51 24.18 1.45
CA LYS A 35 -3.21 24.88 1.54
C LYS A 35 -2.34 24.73 0.30
N ASN A 36 -2.48 23.63 -0.44
CA ASN A 36 -1.59 23.26 -1.52
C ASN A 36 -2.34 22.75 -2.75
N SER A 37 -3.50 23.33 -3.07
CA SER A 37 -4.30 22.86 -4.20
C SER A 37 -3.54 22.87 -5.53
N ILE A 38 -2.69 23.90 -5.76
CA ILE A 38 -1.86 23.98 -6.95
C ILE A 38 -0.74 22.96 -6.90
N LEU A 39 -0.05 22.82 -5.76
CA LEU A 39 1.01 21.85 -5.56
C LEU A 39 0.49 20.41 -5.64
N ASN A 40 -0.68 20.14 -5.06
CA ASN A 40 -1.31 18.82 -5.15
C ASN A 40 -1.73 18.50 -6.58
N GLY A 41 -2.20 19.49 -7.32
CA GLY A 41 -2.49 19.34 -8.74
C GLY A 41 -1.26 19.02 -9.57
N GLU A 42 -0.14 19.69 -9.28
CA GLU A 42 1.13 19.41 -9.94
C GLU A 42 1.71 18.05 -9.54
N LEU A 43 1.67 17.71 -8.26
CA LEU A 43 2.12 16.39 -7.78
C LEU A 43 1.29 15.26 -8.39
N ASN A 44 -0.01 15.41 -8.50
CA ASN A 44 -0.89 14.44 -9.14
C ASN A 44 -0.66 14.33 -10.64
N LYS A 45 -0.14 15.38 -11.29
CA LYS A 45 0.27 15.34 -12.69
C LYS A 45 1.59 14.59 -12.90
N HIS A 46 2.50 14.63 -11.91
CA HIS A 46 3.81 13.98 -11.99
C HIS A 46 3.79 12.53 -11.54
N TYR A 47 2.90 12.16 -10.63
CA TYR A 47 2.81 10.83 -10.09
C TYR A 47 1.40 10.28 -10.25
N THR A 48 1.30 9.09 -10.81
CA THR A 48 0.03 8.36 -10.83
C THR A 48 -0.27 7.87 -9.43
N THR A 49 -1.29 8.43 -8.78
CA THR A 49 -1.75 7.98 -7.48
C THR A 49 -2.85 6.94 -7.62
N LEU A 50 -2.96 6.08 -6.62
CA LEU A 50 -4.00 5.07 -6.56
C LEU A 50 -5.02 5.44 -5.48
N THR A 51 -6.29 5.23 -5.79
CA THR A 51 -7.34 5.41 -4.80
C THR A 51 -7.28 4.30 -3.76
N MET A 52 -7.94 4.51 -2.62
CA MET A 52 -8.05 3.48 -1.57
C MET A 52 -8.62 2.17 -2.11
N GLU A 53 -9.64 2.26 -2.95
CA GLU A 53 -10.26 1.10 -3.56
C GLU A 53 -9.31 0.35 -4.48
N GLN A 54 -8.54 1.08 -5.28
CA GLN A 54 -7.53 0.49 -6.16
C GLN A 54 -6.42 -0.20 -5.36
N LEU A 55 -5.95 0.43 -4.29
CA LEU A 55 -4.93 -0.15 -3.41
C LEU A 55 -5.43 -1.43 -2.74
N LYS A 56 -6.66 -1.42 -2.23
CA LYS A 56 -7.28 -2.59 -1.60
C LYS A 56 -7.48 -3.73 -2.59
N ALA A 57 -7.70 -3.40 -3.86
CA ALA A 57 -7.94 -4.39 -4.92
C ALA A 57 -6.67 -5.08 -5.40
N LEU A 58 -5.48 -4.58 -5.06
CA LEU A 58 -4.23 -5.25 -5.41
C LEU A 58 -4.13 -6.61 -4.74
N ASN A 59 -3.82 -7.63 -5.52
CA ASN A 59 -3.73 -9.00 -5.02
C ASN A 59 -2.35 -9.30 -4.41
N ILE A 60 -2.03 -8.63 -3.33
CA ILE A 60 -0.76 -8.83 -2.62
C ILE A 60 -0.74 -10.21 -1.94
N GLU A 61 -1.89 -10.70 -1.53
CA GLU A 61 -2.01 -12.01 -0.90
C GLU A 61 -1.47 -13.15 -1.79
N SER A 62 -1.60 -13.02 -3.11
CA SER A 62 -1.12 -14.04 -4.05
C SER A 62 0.41 -14.17 -4.08
N ILE A 63 1.14 -13.11 -3.72
CA ILE A 63 2.60 -13.11 -3.69
C ILE A 63 3.17 -13.26 -2.28
N ALA A 64 2.31 -13.27 -1.27
CA ALA A 64 2.71 -13.43 0.12
C ALA A 64 2.79 -14.92 0.47
N ASP A 65 3.90 -15.32 1.10
CA ASP A 65 4.04 -16.67 1.64
C ASP A 65 3.16 -16.82 2.89
N GLU A 66 2.98 -18.05 3.33
CA GLU A 66 2.22 -18.40 4.54
C GLU A 66 2.66 -17.58 5.75
N ASN A 67 3.98 -17.45 5.91
CA ASN A 67 4.60 -16.59 6.92
C ASN A 67 5.27 -15.42 6.21
N CYS A 68 4.58 -14.27 6.17
CA CYS A 68 5.07 -13.10 5.46
C CYS A 68 5.02 -11.87 6.36
N LEU A 69 6.10 -11.10 6.36
CA LEU A 69 6.16 -9.77 6.98
C LEU A 69 5.90 -8.71 5.91
N LEU A 70 4.98 -7.82 6.18
CA LEU A 70 4.69 -6.68 5.32
C LEU A 70 5.15 -5.39 6.01
N PHE A 71 6.01 -4.65 5.31
CA PHE A 71 6.37 -3.28 5.67
C PHE A 71 5.73 -2.34 4.66
N ILE A 72 4.91 -1.43 5.13
CA ILE A 72 4.20 -0.49 4.28
C ILE A 72 4.47 0.94 4.75
N TRP A 73 4.89 1.79 3.83
CA TRP A 73 5.07 3.21 4.10
C TRP A 73 3.73 3.93 4.09
N VAL A 74 3.48 4.70 5.13
CA VAL A 74 2.24 5.48 5.27
C VAL A 74 2.61 6.84 5.84
N VAL A 75 2.04 7.89 5.28
CA VAL A 75 2.15 9.21 5.88
C VAL A 75 1.24 9.29 7.12
N SER A 76 1.68 10.01 8.13
CA SER A 76 1.02 10.08 9.43
C SER A 76 -0.50 10.36 9.36
N PRO A 77 -0.97 11.33 8.57
CA PRO A 77 -2.40 11.60 8.44
C PRO A 77 -3.23 10.46 7.84
N MET A 78 -2.58 9.50 7.18
CA MET A 78 -3.24 8.38 6.51
C MET A 78 -2.98 7.03 7.19
N LEU A 79 -2.60 7.05 8.46
CA LEU A 79 -2.28 5.83 9.20
C LEU A 79 -3.47 4.87 9.28
N VAL A 80 -4.66 5.38 9.52
CA VAL A 80 -5.89 4.57 9.60
C VAL A 80 -6.18 3.92 8.25
N GLU A 81 -6.07 4.68 7.17
CA GLU A 81 -6.26 4.21 5.81
C GLU A 81 -5.21 3.16 5.44
N GLY A 82 -3.97 3.36 5.88
CA GLY A 82 -2.90 2.39 5.70
C GLY A 82 -3.20 1.05 6.36
N ILE A 83 -3.75 1.08 7.58
CA ILE A 83 -4.15 -0.12 8.31
C ILE A 83 -5.31 -0.82 7.58
N GLU A 84 -6.25 -0.07 7.04
CA GLU A 84 -7.35 -0.64 6.25
C GLU A 84 -6.83 -1.37 5.01
N VAL A 85 -5.85 -0.80 4.32
CA VAL A 85 -5.25 -1.42 3.13
C VAL A 85 -4.53 -2.71 3.49
N LEU A 86 -3.71 -2.71 4.54
CA LEU A 86 -3.00 -3.93 4.94
C LEU A 86 -3.95 -5.05 5.34
N LYS A 87 -5.07 -4.72 5.98
CA LYS A 87 -6.10 -5.71 6.31
C LYS A 87 -6.78 -6.26 5.06
N ALA A 88 -7.05 -5.40 4.08
CA ALA A 88 -7.59 -5.82 2.78
C ALA A 88 -6.64 -6.77 2.05
N TRP A 89 -5.34 -6.62 2.25
CA TRP A 89 -4.33 -7.52 1.69
C TRP A 89 -4.14 -8.81 2.49
N GLY A 90 -4.90 -9.01 3.56
CA GLY A 90 -4.86 -10.22 4.39
C GLY A 90 -3.87 -10.19 5.54
N PHE A 91 -3.34 -9.01 5.89
CA PHE A 91 -2.37 -8.87 6.97
C PHE A 91 -3.02 -8.34 8.25
N LYS A 92 -2.35 -8.58 9.37
CA LYS A 92 -2.72 -7.99 10.66
C LYS A 92 -1.73 -6.90 11.02
N TYR A 93 -2.25 -5.79 11.51
CA TYR A 93 -1.41 -4.73 12.04
C TYR A 93 -0.72 -5.22 13.32
N ALA A 94 0.60 -5.13 13.34
CA ALA A 94 1.39 -5.49 14.51
C ALA A 94 1.92 -4.26 15.23
N THR A 95 2.67 -3.41 14.53
CA THR A 95 3.29 -2.23 15.13
C THR A 95 3.85 -1.30 14.05
N ILE A 96 4.25 -0.11 14.49
CA ILE A 96 5.07 0.79 13.68
C ILE A 96 6.52 0.32 13.79
N ALA A 97 7.15 0.02 12.65
CA ALA A 97 8.52 -0.44 12.61
C ALA A 97 9.52 0.71 12.64
N PHE A 98 9.27 1.74 11.83
CA PHE A 98 10.14 2.90 11.68
C PHE A 98 9.32 4.17 11.53
N VAL A 99 9.88 5.29 11.99
CA VAL A 99 9.35 6.61 11.71
C VAL A 99 10.46 7.43 11.05
N TRP A 100 10.21 7.90 9.84
CA TRP A 100 11.14 8.80 9.17
C TRP A 100 10.73 10.23 9.48
N HIS A 101 11.53 10.89 10.29
CA HIS A 101 11.34 12.28 10.65
C HIS A 101 12.31 13.16 9.85
N LYS A 102 11.77 13.97 8.95
CA LYS A 102 12.58 14.94 8.21
C LYS A 102 12.86 16.14 9.09
N GLN A 103 14.14 16.42 9.32
CA GLN A 103 14.56 17.64 9.98
C GLN A 103 14.85 18.70 8.92
N LYS A 104 14.45 19.93 9.22
CA LYS A 104 14.87 21.08 8.40
C LYS A 104 16.37 21.29 8.61
N ALA A 105 17.09 21.37 7.50
CA ALA A 105 18.50 21.72 7.50
C ALA A 105 18.72 23.16 8.01
#